data_c2d55c41b76a2eab2ab61eefd13bc722
#
_entry.id   c2d55c41b76a2eab2ab61eefd13bc722
#
_cell.length_a   1.000
_cell.length_b   1.000
_cell.length_c   1.000
_cell.angle_alpha   90.00
_cell.angle_beta   90.00
_cell.angle_gamma   90.00
#
_symmetry.space_group_name_H-M   'P 1'
#
loop_
_entity.id
_entity.type
_entity.pdbx_description
1 polymer ?
#
loop_
_entity_poly.entity_id
_entity_poly.type
_entity_poly.pdbx_seq_one_letter_code
_entity_poly.pdbx_strand_id
1 'polypeptide(L)'
;MYKGVALSVMASCLFAVMYYYTSLLKPLSGEEIFGWRMLLTLPCVTLFMLSSGDWKLARALAVRVRQTPALLAAMALSAALMGAQLWLFMWAPLHGRSLEVSLGYFLLPLTMILTGRLVYGEQLSRLQKIAACCALVGVGNELLRLGSFSWETLLVCLGYPLYFILRRKLKTDNLGGLWWDMLLILPVAVLFICQGNPSVVEQFPRFYVLIPVLGAISASALVSYIRTSRLLAFSVFGLLSYVEPVLLVGVALLLGESISRDEWLTYLPIWLAVMVLVGEGAKHVLAQRRRNSV
;
A
#
# COMPACT_ATOMS: atom_id res chain seq x y z
N MET A 1 -0.30 20.12 -10.61
CA MET A 1 -0.94 19.85 -9.32
C MET A 1 -2.27 19.10 -9.45
N TYR A 2 -3.25 19.60 -10.21
CA TYR A 2 -4.56 18.95 -10.40
C TYR A 2 -4.46 17.50 -10.93
N LYS A 3 -3.63 17.25 -11.94
CA LYS A 3 -3.38 15.89 -12.48
C LYS A 3 -2.84 14.92 -11.43
N GLY A 4 -1.95 15.38 -10.55
CA GLY A 4 -1.40 14.52 -9.48
C GLY A 4 -2.46 14.16 -8.44
N VAL A 5 -3.31 15.10 -8.03
CA VAL A 5 -4.43 14.85 -7.10
C VAL A 5 -5.41 13.84 -7.71
N ALA A 6 -5.81 14.04 -8.98
CA ALA A 6 -6.72 13.13 -9.66
C ALA A 6 -6.15 11.70 -9.77
N LEU A 7 -4.85 11.57 -10.11
CA LEU A 7 -4.17 10.28 -10.15
C LEU A 7 -4.08 9.61 -8.78
N SER A 8 -3.88 10.38 -7.68
CA SER A 8 -3.85 9.84 -6.34
C SER A 8 -5.20 9.26 -5.93
N VAL A 9 -6.26 10.06 -6.10
CA VAL A 9 -7.62 9.60 -5.79
C VAL A 9 -7.99 8.39 -6.66
N MET A 10 -7.65 8.42 -7.96
CA MET A 10 -7.86 7.28 -8.86
C MET A 10 -7.12 6.04 -8.37
N ALA A 11 -5.87 6.16 -7.94
CA ALA A 11 -5.10 5.03 -7.39
C ALA A 11 -5.79 4.44 -6.16
N SER A 12 -6.20 5.29 -5.20
CA SER A 12 -6.91 4.86 -3.99
C SER A 12 -8.25 4.17 -4.33
N CYS A 13 -9.01 4.70 -5.29
CA CYS A 13 -10.24 4.05 -5.76
C CYS A 13 -9.95 2.70 -6.41
N LEU A 14 -8.91 2.59 -7.24
CA LEU A 14 -8.53 1.32 -7.87
C LEU A 14 -8.07 0.28 -6.84
N PHE A 15 -7.34 0.69 -5.79
CA PHE A 15 -6.99 -0.20 -4.69
C PHE A 15 -8.24 -0.66 -3.92
N ALA A 16 -9.16 0.22 -3.61
CA ALA A 16 -10.42 -0.13 -2.94
C ALA A 16 -11.29 -1.08 -3.79
N VAL A 17 -11.42 -0.80 -5.09
CA VAL A 17 -12.09 -1.70 -6.05
C VAL A 17 -11.40 -3.04 -6.07
N MET A 18 -10.07 -3.09 -6.15
CA MET A 18 -9.30 -4.33 -6.15
C MET A 18 -9.47 -5.11 -4.85
N TYR A 19 -9.59 -4.43 -3.72
CA TYR A 19 -9.83 -5.04 -2.42
C TYR A 19 -11.19 -5.74 -2.38
N TYR A 20 -12.25 -5.07 -2.84
CA TYR A 20 -13.57 -5.69 -3.01
C TYR A 20 -13.56 -6.81 -4.06
N TYR A 21 -12.79 -6.64 -5.13
CA TYR A 21 -12.71 -7.58 -6.25
C TYR A 21 -12.26 -8.99 -5.84
N THR A 22 -11.50 -9.10 -4.75
CA THR A 22 -11.10 -10.42 -4.20
C THR A 22 -12.30 -11.29 -3.87
N SER A 23 -13.40 -10.69 -3.40
CA SER A 23 -14.63 -11.43 -3.07
C SER A 23 -15.27 -12.08 -4.29
N LEU A 24 -15.12 -11.48 -5.50
CA LEU A 24 -15.64 -12.01 -6.76
C LEU A 24 -14.82 -13.20 -7.28
N LEU A 25 -13.59 -13.35 -6.80
CA LEU A 25 -12.67 -14.41 -7.18
C LEU A 25 -12.80 -15.67 -6.31
N LYS A 26 -13.73 -15.69 -5.35
CA LYS A 26 -14.09 -16.93 -4.65
C LYS A 26 -14.54 -17.99 -5.66
N PRO A 27 -14.10 -19.27 -5.53
CA PRO A 27 -13.45 -19.90 -4.39
C PRO A 27 -11.90 -19.90 -4.41
N LEU A 28 -11.22 -19.07 -5.24
CA LEU A 28 -9.75 -18.97 -5.17
C LEU A 28 -9.31 -18.47 -3.78
N SER A 29 -8.21 -19.02 -3.27
CA SER A 29 -7.60 -18.57 -2.03
C SER A 29 -6.92 -17.20 -2.19
N GLY A 30 -6.62 -16.53 -1.08
CA GLY A 30 -5.89 -15.26 -1.10
C GLY A 30 -4.49 -15.39 -1.72
N GLU A 31 -3.84 -16.53 -1.51
CA GLU A 31 -2.55 -16.89 -2.07
C GLU A 31 -2.63 -17.04 -3.60
N GLU A 32 -3.62 -17.76 -4.10
CA GLU A 32 -3.85 -17.91 -5.55
C GLU A 32 -4.14 -16.55 -6.21
N ILE A 33 -5.01 -15.74 -5.59
CA ILE A 33 -5.35 -14.41 -6.09
C ILE A 33 -4.11 -13.51 -6.11
N PHE A 34 -3.29 -13.53 -5.05
CA PHE A 34 -2.02 -12.82 -5.01
C PHE A 34 -1.07 -13.30 -6.13
N GLY A 35 -0.97 -14.62 -6.32
CA GLY A 35 -0.14 -15.21 -7.36
C GLY A 35 -0.53 -14.72 -8.75
N TRP A 36 -1.79 -14.86 -9.12
CA TRP A 36 -2.33 -14.39 -10.40
C TRP A 36 -2.17 -12.88 -10.58
N ARG A 37 -2.41 -12.09 -9.51
CA ARG A 37 -2.20 -10.66 -9.51
C ARG A 37 -0.76 -10.31 -9.87
N MET A 38 0.24 -10.91 -9.22
CA MET A 38 1.66 -10.60 -9.47
C MET A 38 2.08 -11.02 -10.87
N LEU A 39 1.67 -12.21 -11.30
CA LEU A 39 1.98 -12.77 -12.62
C LEU A 39 1.50 -11.85 -13.75
N LEU A 40 0.31 -11.26 -13.63
CA LEU A 40 -0.27 -10.40 -14.67
C LEU A 40 0.08 -8.91 -14.52
N THR A 41 0.36 -8.46 -13.30
CA THR A 41 0.76 -7.06 -13.08
C THR A 41 2.16 -6.79 -13.63
N LEU A 42 3.10 -7.73 -13.50
CA LEU A 42 4.48 -7.55 -13.97
C LEU A 42 4.61 -7.26 -15.47
N PRO A 43 3.96 -8.01 -16.38
CA PRO A 43 3.96 -7.69 -17.81
C PRO A 43 3.36 -6.31 -18.11
N CYS A 44 2.25 -5.96 -17.45
CA CYS A 44 1.61 -4.66 -17.64
C CYS A 44 2.53 -3.50 -17.21
N VAL A 45 3.20 -3.62 -16.06
CA VAL A 45 4.18 -2.62 -15.60
C VAL A 45 5.39 -2.58 -16.54
N THR A 46 5.84 -3.73 -17.05
CA THR A 46 6.93 -3.80 -18.03
C THR A 46 6.59 -3.03 -19.31
N LEU A 47 5.42 -3.30 -19.88
CA LEU A 47 4.93 -2.59 -21.08
C LEU A 47 4.84 -1.08 -20.83
N PHE A 48 4.33 -0.70 -19.64
CA PHE A 48 4.30 0.71 -19.25
C PHE A 48 5.70 1.31 -19.17
N MET A 49 6.67 0.65 -18.52
CA MET A 49 8.05 1.15 -18.42
C MET A 49 8.76 1.24 -19.77
N LEU A 50 8.46 0.34 -20.71
CA LEU A 50 8.97 0.39 -22.07
C LEU A 50 8.40 1.62 -22.80
N SER A 51 7.09 1.86 -22.70
CA SER A 51 6.42 2.98 -23.35
C SER A 51 6.81 4.35 -22.77
N SER A 52 7.07 4.42 -21.46
CA SER A 52 7.47 5.66 -20.76
C SER A 52 8.98 5.96 -20.82
N GLY A 53 9.80 5.02 -21.33
CA GLY A 53 11.27 5.14 -21.34
C GLY A 53 11.92 4.90 -19.95
N ASP A 54 11.15 4.47 -18.94
CA ASP A 54 11.64 4.20 -17.58
C ASP A 54 12.37 2.85 -17.46
N TRP A 55 12.38 2.02 -18.52
CA TRP A 55 13.08 0.74 -18.57
C TRP A 55 14.58 0.84 -18.24
N LYS A 56 15.19 1.98 -18.54
CA LYS A 56 16.57 2.29 -18.17
C LYS A 56 16.84 2.15 -16.65
N LEU A 57 15.85 2.40 -15.80
CA LEU A 57 15.99 2.27 -14.34
C LEU A 57 16.14 0.79 -13.92
N ALA A 58 15.37 -0.11 -14.52
CA ALA A 58 15.50 -1.55 -14.29
C ALA A 58 16.84 -2.09 -14.78
N ARG A 59 17.29 -1.65 -15.97
CA ARG A 59 18.63 -2.02 -16.52
C ARG A 59 19.77 -1.50 -15.64
N ALA A 60 19.70 -0.27 -15.16
CA ALA A 60 20.70 0.30 -14.26
C ALA A 60 20.83 -0.52 -12.96
N LEU A 61 19.72 -1.00 -12.39
CA LEU A 61 19.75 -1.88 -11.22
C LEU A 61 20.35 -3.26 -11.57
N ALA A 62 20.06 -3.83 -12.74
CA ALA A 62 20.70 -5.08 -13.19
C ALA A 62 22.22 -4.97 -13.22
N VAL A 63 22.75 -3.86 -13.73
CA VAL A 63 24.20 -3.60 -13.75
C VAL A 63 24.75 -3.50 -12.32
N ARG A 64 24.07 -2.77 -11.43
CA ARG A 64 24.49 -2.65 -10.02
C ARG A 64 24.50 -3.99 -9.29
N VAL A 65 23.49 -4.85 -9.51
CA VAL A 65 23.43 -6.19 -8.93
C VAL A 65 24.59 -7.07 -9.42
N ARG A 66 24.95 -7.00 -10.71
CA ARG A 66 26.13 -7.71 -11.24
C ARG A 66 27.43 -7.24 -10.61
N GLN A 67 27.57 -5.94 -10.34
CA GLN A 67 28.76 -5.37 -9.70
C GLN A 67 28.82 -5.63 -8.20
N THR A 68 27.67 -5.73 -7.54
CA THR A 68 27.56 -5.94 -6.09
C THR A 68 26.48 -7.00 -5.80
N PRO A 69 26.81 -8.30 -5.87
CA PRO A 69 25.83 -9.38 -5.68
C PRO A 69 25.10 -9.33 -4.32
N ALA A 70 25.74 -8.82 -3.27
CA ALA A 70 25.11 -8.61 -1.96
C ALA A 70 23.88 -7.69 -2.02
N LEU A 71 23.80 -6.80 -3.03
CA LEU A 71 22.63 -5.95 -3.27
C LEU A 71 21.40 -6.81 -3.56
N LEU A 72 21.54 -7.97 -4.23
CA LEU A 72 20.41 -8.86 -4.53
C LEU A 72 19.75 -9.39 -3.26
N ALA A 73 20.53 -9.75 -2.23
CA ALA A 73 19.98 -10.21 -0.95
C ALA A 73 19.18 -9.10 -0.25
N ALA A 74 19.67 -7.86 -0.26
CA ALA A 74 18.95 -6.72 0.29
C ALA A 74 17.68 -6.38 -0.52
N MET A 75 17.73 -6.53 -1.85
CA MET A 75 16.54 -6.39 -2.72
C MET A 75 15.55 -7.53 -2.50
N ALA A 76 16.00 -8.76 -2.23
CA ALA A 76 15.12 -9.87 -1.88
C ALA A 76 14.38 -9.61 -0.56
N LEU A 77 15.05 -9.01 0.45
CA LEU A 77 14.39 -8.57 1.67
C LEU A 77 13.35 -7.46 1.39
N SER A 78 13.67 -6.50 0.52
CA SER A 78 12.71 -5.48 0.06
C SER A 78 11.49 -6.11 -0.60
N ALA A 79 11.72 -7.06 -1.50
CA ALA A 79 10.69 -7.82 -2.19
C ALA A 79 9.83 -8.63 -1.22
N ALA A 80 10.43 -9.27 -0.21
CA ALA A 80 9.70 -10.01 0.82
C ALA A 80 8.79 -9.10 1.65
N LEU A 81 9.29 -7.91 2.09
CA LEU A 81 8.48 -6.91 2.79
C LEU A 81 7.30 -6.43 1.93
N MET A 82 7.55 -6.12 0.67
CA MET A 82 6.50 -5.69 -0.26
C MET A 82 5.53 -6.83 -0.58
N GLY A 83 6.06 -8.04 -0.81
CA GLY A 83 5.26 -9.23 -1.10
C GLY A 83 4.29 -9.57 0.02
N ALA A 84 4.75 -9.51 1.28
CA ALA A 84 3.90 -9.73 2.45
C ALA A 84 2.75 -8.72 2.52
N GLN A 85 2.99 -7.44 2.21
CA GLN A 85 1.95 -6.41 2.15
C GLN A 85 0.93 -6.68 1.05
N LEU A 86 1.42 -7.00 -0.16
CA LEU A 86 0.57 -7.25 -1.31
C LEU A 86 -0.23 -8.56 -1.16
N TRP A 87 0.33 -9.57 -0.49
CA TRP A 87 -0.35 -10.80 -0.14
C TRP A 87 -1.45 -10.54 0.89
N LEU A 88 -1.12 -9.85 2.00
CA LEU A 88 -2.10 -9.52 3.04
C LEU A 88 -3.29 -8.75 2.48
N PHE A 89 -3.05 -7.85 1.52
CA PHE A 89 -4.08 -7.07 0.84
C PHE A 89 -5.10 -7.95 0.08
N MET A 90 -4.69 -9.12 -0.41
CA MET A 90 -5.60 -10.08 -1.08
C MET A 90 -6.21 -11.09 -0.11
N TRP A 91 -5.46 -11.44 0.94
CA TRP A 91 -5.85 -12.43 1.92
C TRP A 91 -6.92 -11.92 2.90
N ALA A 92 -6.77 -10.70 3.40
CA ALA A 92 -7.59 -10.16 4.48
C ALA A 92 -9.10 -10.09 4.15
N PRO A 93 -9.56 -9.62 2.96
CA PRO A 93 -10.98 -9.54 2.65
C PRO A 93 -11.66 -10.92 2.60
N LEU A 94 -10.89 -11.98 2.33
CA LEU A 94 -11.42 -13.34 2.27
C LEU A 94 -11.54 -13.99 3.64
N HIS A 95 -10.83 -13.45 4.64
CA HIS A 95 -10.77 -13.96 6.01
C HIS A 95 -11.48 -13.07 7.04
N GLY A 96 -12.24 -12.05 6.60
CA GLY A 96 -12.94 -11.12 7.49
C GLY A 96 -11.98 -10.30 8.36
N ARG A 97 -10.80 -9.94 7.80
CA ARG A 97 -9.75 -9.18 8.50
C ARG A 97 -9.50 -7.81 7.88
N SER A 98 -10.50 -7.31 7.15
CA SER A 98 -10.37 -6.04 6.40
C SER A 98 -10.29 -4.84 7.32
N LEU A 99 -10.96 -4.87 8.47
CA LEU A 99 -10.93 -3.77 9.45
C LEU A 99 -9.54 -3.63 10.07
N GLU A 100 -8.89 -4.73 10.45
CA GLU A 100 -7.54 -4.73 11.02
C GLU A 100 -6.48 -4.21 10.03
N VAL A 101 -6.61 -4.60 8.77
CA VAL A 101 -5.76 -4.09 7.70
C VAL A 101 -6.00 -2.60 7.48
N SER A 102 -7.26 -2.16 7.46
CA SER A 102 -7.63 -0.74 7.34
C SER A 102 -7.06 0.08 8.50
N LEU A 103 -7.12 -0.46 9.73
CA LEU A 103 -6.52 0.16 10.90
C LEU A 103 -5.00 0.34 10.72
N GLY A 104 -4.32 -0.68 10.20
CA GLY A 104 -2.90 -0.60 9.85
C GLY A 104 -2.59 0.52 8.87
N TYR A 105 -3.40 0.69 7.83
CA TYR A 105 -3.27 1.79 6.86
C TYR A 105 -3.57 3.17 7.47
N PHE A 106 -4.49 3.27 8.42
CA PHE A 106 -4.70 4.53 9.16
C PHE A 106 -3.51 4.88 10.04
N LEU A 107 -2.87 3.89 10.66
CA LEU A 107 -1.68 4.09 11.48
C LEU A 107 -0.41 4.35 10.65
N LEU A 108 -0.37 3.91 9.40
CA LEU A 108 0.80 3.99 8.54
C LEU A 108 1.38 5.41 8.41
N PRO A 109 0.61 6.48 8.14
CA PRO A 109 1.17 7.82 8.06
C PRO A 109 1.79 8.30 9.38
N LEU A 110 1.23 7.87 10.51
CA LEU A 110 1.75 8.19 11.84
C LEU A 110 3.08 7.48 12.11
N THR A 111 3.17 6.19 11.77
CA THR A 111 4.44 5.45 11.87
C THR A 111 5.48 5.98 10.88
N MET A 112 5.07 6.48 9.70
CA MET A 112 5.96 7.17 8.76
C MET A 112 6.48 8.49 9.32
N ILE A 113 5.64 9.30 9.98
CA ILE A 113 6.06 10.53 10.68
C ILE A 113 7.04 10.20 11.81
N LEU A 114 6.74 9.18 12.61
CA LEU A 114 7.63 8.74 13.68
C LEU A 114 8.97 8.23 13.12
N THR A 115 8.93 7.49 12.04
CA THR A 115 10.12 7.04 11.29
C THR A 115 10.95 8.22 10.79
N GLY A 116 10.31 9.23 10.22
CA GLY A 116 10.95 10.49 9.80
C GLY A 116 11.70 11.15 10.96
N ARG A 117 11.07 11.19 12.14
CA ARG A 117 11.67 11.72 13.35
C ARG A 117 12.85 10.89 13.87
N LEU A 118 12.67 9.57 13.99
CA LEU A 118 13.64 8.68 14.63
C LEU A 118 14.83 8.35 13.73
N VAL A 119 14.56 8.11 12.43
CA VAL A 119 15.58 7.65 11.47
C VAL A 119 16.25 8.82 10.74
N TYR A 120 15.49 9.88 10.43
CA TYR A 120 15.97 11.01 9.63
C TYR A 120 16.14 12.31 10.43
N GLY A 121 15.79 12.33 11.74
CA GLY A 121 15.94 13.50 12.58
C GLY A 121 14.98 14.65 12.25
N GLU A 122 13.89 14.38 11.49
CA GLU A 122 12.92 15.39 11.09
C GLU A 122 12.20 15.99 12.31
N GLN A 123 11.95 17.30 12.29
CA GLN A 123 11.22 17.96 13.38
C GLN A 123 9.71 17.83 13.13
N LEU A 124 9.01 17.31 14.14
CA LEU A 124 7.56 17.21 14.09
C LEU A 124 6.89 18.56 14.33
N SER A 125 5.92 18.92 13.50
CA SER A 125 5.07 20.08 13.71
C SER A 125 4.20 19.90 14.97
N ARG A 126 3.58 20.99 15.44
CA ARG A 126 2.64 20.94 16.57
C ARG A 126 1.42 20.04 16.25
N LEU A 127 0.90 20.14 15.03
CA LEU A 127 -0.27 19.34 14.59
C LEU A 127 0.08 17.86 14.46
N GLN A 128 1.28 17.52 13.97
CA GLN A 128 1.77 16.14 13.93
C GLN A 128 1.92 15.53 15.33
N LYS A 129 2.36 16.32 16.31
CA LYS A 129 2.42 15.87 17.72
C LYS A 129 1.02 15.59 18.28
N ILE A 130 0.04 16.48 18.01
CA ILE A 130 -1.35 16.29 18.43
C ILE A 130 -1.93 15.02 17.77
N ALA A 131 -1.72 14.85 16.47
CA ALA A 131 -2.16 13.66 15.76
C ALA A 131 -1.54 12.37 16.34
N ALA A 132 -0.23 12.40 16.64
CA ALA A 132 0.44 11.28 17.30
C ALA A 132 -0.15 10.96 18.68
N CYS A 133 -0.48 11.98 19.50
CA CYS A 133 -1.14 11.79 20.79
C CYS A 133 -2.56 11.19 20.62
N CYS A 134 -3.36 11.67 19.67
CA CYS A 134 -4.68 11.11 19.39
C CYS A 134 -4.58 9.64 18.95
N ALA A 135 -3.63 9.33 18.07
CA ALA A 135 -3.40 7.96 17.64
C ALA A 135 -2.96 7.03 18.80
N LEU A 136 -2.09 7.54 19.70
CA LEU A 136 -1.67 6.78 20.88
C LEU A 136 -2.84 6.43 21.81
N VAL A 137 -3.87 7.28 21.90
CA VAL A 137 -5.09 6.98 22.66
C VAL A 137 -5.85 5.81 22.01
N GLY A 138 -6.09 5.85 20.70
CA GLY A 138 -6.77 4.76 19.99
C GLY A 138 -5.98 3.45 20.03
N VAL A 139 -4.68 3.53 19.79
CA VAL A 139 -3.73 2.41 19.87
C VAL A 139 -3.70 1.82 21.29
N GLY A 140 -3.67 2.69 22.32
CA GLY A 140 -3.69 2.28 23.73
C GLY A 140 -4.99 1.57 24.09
N ASN A 141 -6.15 2.08 23.63
CA ASN A 141 -7.43 1.40 23.84
C ASN A 141 -7.46 0.01 23.21
N GLU A 142 -6.96 -0.15 21.98
CA GLU A 142 -6.89 -1.45 21.31
C GLU A 142 -6.02 -2.44 22.09
N LEU A 143 -4.86 -1.97 22.56
CA LEU A 143 -3.95 -2.79 23.36
C LEU A 143 -4.56 -3.20 24.69
N LEU A 144 -5.27 -2.30 25.36
CA LEU A 144 -5.95 -2.60 26.64
C LEU A 144 -7.11 -3.56 26.45
N ARG A 145 -7.83 -3.47 25.33
CA ARG A 145 -8.98 -4.30 25.01
C ARG A 145 -8.59 -5.73 24.62
N LEU A 146 -7.60 -5.88 23.76
CA LEU A 146 -7.20 -7.17 23.19
C LEU A 146 -5.96 -7.77 23.86
N GLY A 147 -5.23 -7.02 24.68
CA GLY A 147 -3.94 -7.43 25.22
C GLY A 147 -2.81 -7.51 24.17
N SER A 148 -3.14 -7.41 22.90
CA SER A 148 -2.20 -7.44 21.78
C SER A 148 -2.77 -6.72 20.56
N PHE A 149 -1.89 -6.28 19.66
CA PHE A 149 -2.33 -5.82 18.34
C PHE A 149 -2.54 -7.00 17.40
N SER A 150 -3.48 -6.86 16.47
CA SER A 150 -3.57 -7.80 15.38
C SER A 150 -2.28 -7.76 14.55
N TRP A 151 -1.79 -8.93 14.16
CA TRP A 151 -0.56 -9.03 13.37
C TRP A 151 -0.70 -8.35 12.00
N GLU A 152 -1.91 -8.32 11.45
CA GLU A 152 -2.25 -7.65 10.20
C GLU A 152 -2.02 -6.14 10.31
N THR A 153 -2.53 -5.53 11.39
CA THR A 153 -2.31 -4.10 11.68
C THR A 153 -0.82 -3.79 11.81
N LEU A 154 -0.07 -4.62 12.57
CA LEU A 154 1.37 -4.43 12.76
C LEU A 154 2.14 -4.62 11.45
N LEU A 155 1.78 -5.63 10.65
CA LEU A 155 2.44 -5.88 9.37
C LEU A 155 2.29 -4.67 8.45
N VAL A 156 1.12 -4.04 8.37
CA VAL A 156 0.89 -2.86 7.55
C VAL A 156 1.64 -1.65 8.11
N CYS A 157 1.39 -1.28 9.37
CA CYS A 157 1.89 -0.01 9.90
C CYS A 157 3.41 0.01 10.15
N LEU A 158 4.06 -1.14 10.31
CA LEU A 158 5.52 -1.26 10.49
C LEU A 158 6.24 -1.75 9.23
N GLY A 159 5.62 -2.64 8.47
CA GLY A 159 6.23 -3.25 7.28
C GLY A 159 6.51 -2.22 6.19
N TYR A 160 5.60 -1.30 5.91
CA TYR A 160 5.82 -0.24 4.93
C TYR A 160 6.96 0.73 5.31
N PRO A 161 7.04 1.27 6.54
CA PRO A 161 8.18 2.08 6.95
C PRO A 161 9.52 1.36 6.78
N LEU A 162 9.61 0.08 7.19
CA LEU A 162 10.82 -0.73 7.01
C LEU A 162 11.19 -0.89 5.53
N TYR A 163 10.20 -1.17 4.68
CA TYR A 163 10.37 -1.25 3.23
C TYR A 163 10.90 0.07 2.65
N PHE A 164 10.31 1.21 3.00
CA PHE A 164 10.76 2.51 2.48
C PHE A 164 12.15 2.91 2.98
N ILE A 165 12.48 2.64 4.26
CA ILE A 165 13.84 2.86 4.79
C ILE A 165 14.85 2.05 3.99
N LEU A 166 14.57 0.75 3.78
CA LEU A 166 15.45 -0.14 3.05
C LEU A 166 15.66 0.34 1.61
N ARG A 167 14.58 0.64 0.89
CA ARG A 167 14.65 1.13 -0.49
C ARG A 167 15.42 2.43 -0.62
N ARG A 168 15.23 3.37 0.32
CA ARG A 168 15.98 4.63 0.33
C ARG A 168 17.46 4.40 0.57
N LYS A 169 17.82 3.52 1.52
CA LYS A 169 19.22 3.13 1.76
C LYS A 169 19.86 2.46 0.54
N LEU A 170 19.11 1.62 -0.15
CA LEU A 170 19.57 0.94 -1.35
C LEU A 170 19.56 1.80 -2.62
N LYS A 171 18.99 3.02 -2.56
CA LYS A 171 18.75 3.89 -3.73
C LYS A 171 17.97 3.16 -4.83
N THR A 172 16.92 2.42 -4.43
CA THR A 172 16.01 1.67 -5.30
C THR A 172 14.58 2.21 -5.25
N ASP A 173 14.36 3.37 -4.66
CA ASP A 173 13.06 4.05 -4.49
C ASP A 173 12.52 4.66 -5.78
N ASN A 174 12.49 3.86 -6.85
CA ASN A 174 12.01 4.23 -8.18
C ASN A 174 11.26 3.06 -8.85
N LEU A 175 10.74 3.28 -10.08
CA LEU A 175 10.01 2.25 -10.84
C LEU A 175 10.86 1.01 -11.13
N GLY A 176 12.16 1.18 -11.38
CA GLY A 176 13.07 0.06 -11.59
C GLY A 176 13.14 -0.85 -10.36
N GLY A 177 13.23 -0.25 -9.15
CA GLY A 177 13.22 -1.01 -7.91
C GLY A 177 11.89 -1.73 -7.68
N LEU A 178 10.74 -1.07 -7.94
CA LEU A 178 9.43 -1.73 -7.87
C LEU A 178 9.34 -2.93 -8.83
N TRP A 179 9.80 -2.77 -10.06
CA TRP A 179 9.81 -3.83 -11.05
C TRP A 179 10.66 -5.03 -10.58
N TRP A 180 11.84 -4.77 -9.99
CA TRP A 180 12.69 -5.80 -9.42
C TRP A 180 12.05 -6.48 -8.20
N ASP A 181 11.38 -5.74 -7.32
CA ASP A 181 10.63 -6.34 -6.20
C ASP A 181 9.57 -7.32 -6.74
N MET A 182 8.79 -6.91 -7.76
CA MET A 182 7.78 -7.78 -8.38
C MET A 182 8.41 -9.01 -9.05
N LEU A 183 9.54 -8.85 -9.73
CA LEU A 183 10.25 -9.96 -10.36
C LEU A 183 10.74 -10.97 -9.31
N LEU A 184 11.27 -10.49 -8.17
CA LEU A 184 11.76 -11.35 -7.08
C LEU A 184 10.63 -12.03 -6.31
N ILE A 185 9.44 -11.45 -6.28
CA ILE A 185 8.23 -12.06 -5.70
C ILE A 185 7.66 -13.16 -6.63
N LEU A 186 7.91 -13.07 -7.93
CA LEU A 186 7.28 -13.92 -8.94
C LEU A 186 7.44 -15.44 -8.68
N PRO A 187 8.59 -15.97 -8.24
CA PRO A 187 8.71 -17.40 -7.90
C PRO A 187 7.72 -17.83 -6.83
N VAL A 188 7.53 -17.03 -5.78
CA VAL A 188 6.56 -17.31 -4.70
C VAL A 188 5.12 -17.20 -5.23
N ALA A 189 4.85 -16.20 -6.07
CA ALA A 189 3.55 -16.04 -6.71
C ALA A 189 3.18 -17.26 -7.58
N VAL A 190 4.13 -17.78 -8.35
CA VAL A 190 3.95 -18.99 -9.16
C VAL A 190 3.74 -20.22 -8.28
N LEU A 191 4.51 -20.35 -7.19
CA LEU A 191 4.30 -21.46 -6.23
C LEU A 191 2.88 -21.46 -5.65
N PHE A 192 2.35 -20.30 -5.27
CA PHE A 192 0.98 -20.19 -4.77
C PHE A 192 -0.06 -20.59 -5.83
N ILE A 193 0.14 -20.20 -7.10
CA ILE A 193 -0.72 -20.67 -8.20
C ILE A 193 -0.64 -22.19 -8.36
N CYS A 194 0.57 -22.75 -8.31
CA CYS A 194 0.78 -24.22 -8.49
C CYS A 194 0.27 -25.04 -7.30
N GLN A 195 0.20 -24.47 -6.10
CA GLN A 195 -0.38 -25.12 -4.93
C GLN A 195 -1.91 -25.06 -4.93
N GLY A 196 -2.49 -24.15 -5.71
CA GLY A 196 -3.92 -24.05 -5.92
C GLY A 196 -4.45 -25.22 -6.76
N ASN A 197 -5.76 -25.29 -6.87
CA ASN A 197 -6.41 -26.32 -7.67
C ASN A 197 -6.68 -25.81 -9.11
N PRO A 198 -5.93 -26.28 -10.13
CA PRO A 198 -6.11 -25.81 -11.51
C PRO A 198 -7.54 -26.00 -12.04
N SER A 199 -8.22 -27.05 -11.58
CA SER A 199 -9.60 -27.34 -12.00
C SER A 199 -10.60 -26.25 -11.62
N VAL A 200 -10.30 -25.43 -10.60
CA VAL A 200 -11.17 -24.31 -10.19
C VAL A 200 -11.26 -23.25 -11.29
N VAL A 201 -10.14 -22.93 -11.94
CA VAL A 201 -10.13 -21.96 -13.04
C VAL A 201 -10.90 -22.50 -14.24
N GLU A 202 -10.77 -23.80 -14.53
CA GLU A 202 -11.47 -24.46 -15.62
C GLU A 202 -12.98 -24.58 -15.36
N GLN A 203 -13.38 -24.87 -14.12
CA GLN A 203 -14.79 -24.98 -13.71
C GLN A 203 -15.55 -23.66 -13.76
N PHE A 204 -14.86 -22.54 -13.60
CA PHE A 204 -15.48 -21.22 -13.59
C PHE A 204 -14.95 -20.34 -14.75
N PRO A 205 -15.55 -20.41 -15.96
CA PRO A 205 -15.10 -19.65 -17.14
C PRO A 205 -14.96 -18.14 -16.91
N ARG A 206 -15.70 -17.60 -15.93
CA ARG A 206 -15.58 -16.18 -15.53
C ARG A 206 -14.16 -15.78 -15.13
N PHE A 207 -13.35 -16.72 -14.63
CA PHE A 207 -11.97 -16.43 -14.18
C PHE A 207 -11.04 -16.11 -15.35
N TYR A 208 -11.30 -16.60 -16.56
CA TYR A 208 -10.55 -16.20 -17.75
C TYR A 208 -10.66 -14.69 -18.05
N VAL A 209 -11.71 -14.03 -17.54
CA VAL A 209 -11.88 -12.58 -17.66
C VAL A 209 -11.49 -11.87 -16.36
N LEU A 210 -11.94 -12.39 -15.21
CA LEU A 210 -11.71 -11.72 -13.92
C LEU A 210 -10.23 -11.64 -13.54
N ILE A 211 -9.44 -12.69 -13.80
CA ILE A 211 -8.01 -12.72 -13.47
C ILE A 211 -7.21 -11.70 -14.30
N PRO A 212 -7.34 -11.59 -15.64
CA PRO A 212 -6.70 -10.52 -16.40
C PRO A 212 -7.13 -9.11 -15.98
N VAL A 213 -8.40 -8.91 -15.67
CA VAL A 213 -8.91 -7.63 -15.17
C VAL A 213 -8.25 -7.25 -13.84
N LEU A 214 -8.07 -8.21 -12.92
CA LEU A 214 -7.32 -7.98 -11.66
C LEU A 214 -5.90 -7.46 -11.94
N GLY A 215 -5.18 -8.09 -12.87
CA GLY A 215 -3.84 -7.66 -13.28
C GLY A 215 -3.83 -6.25 -13.85
N ALA A 216 -4.79 -5.91 -14.69
CA ALA A 216 -4.94 -4.58 -15.30
C ALA A 216 -5.27 -3.51 -14.25
N ILE A 217 -6.20 -3.79 -13.32
CA ILE A 217 -6.53 -2.89 -12.21
C ILE A 217 -5.29 -2.67 -11.34
N SER A 218 -4.59 -3.74 -10.97
CA SER A 218 -3.38 -3.68 -10.14
C SER A 218 -2.27 -2.85 -10.80
N ALA A 219 -1.99 -3.08 -12.08
CA ALA A 219 -0.99 -2.32 -12.83
C ALA A 219 -1.37 -0.83 -12.92
N SER A 220 -2.64 -0.54 -13.22
CA SER A 220 -3.16 0.83 -13.32
C SER A 220 -3.07 1.57 -11.98
N ALA A 221 -3.41 0.89 -10.87
CA ALA A 221 -3.30 1.43 -9.52
C ALA A 221 -1.84 1.76 -9.18
N LEU A 222 -0.92 0.81 -9.35
CA LEU A 222 0.50 0.99 -9.04
C LEU A 222 1.17 2.07 -9.90
N VAL A 223 0.89 2.09 -11.20
CA VAL A 223 1.40 3.11 -12.11
C VAL A 223 0.88 4.50 -11.72
N SER A 224 -0.41 4.62 -11.41
CA SER A 224 -1.03 5.87 -10.96
C SER A 224 -0.41 6.35 -9.65
N TYR A 225 -0.23 5.45 -8.68
CA TYR A 225 0.37 5.74 -7.40
C TYR A 225 1.80 6.27 -7.53
N ILE A 226 2.63 5.61 -8.35
CA ILE A 226 4.02 6.03 -8.56
C ILE A 226 4.11 7.35 -9.36
N ARG A 227 3.24 7.56 -10.34
CA ARG A 227 3.17 8.85 -11.04
C ARG A 227 2.77 9.98 -10.11
N THR A 228 1.83 9.72 -9.21
CA THR A 228 1.39 10.68 -8.19
C THR A 228 2.55 11.13 -7.30
N SER A 229 3.37 10.20 -6.81
CA SER A 229 4.50 10.51 -5.94
C SER A 229 5.54 11.42 -6.59
N ARG A 230 5.60 11.44 -7.93
CA ARG A 230 6.48 12.33 -8.71
C ARG A 230 5.85 13.69 -9.05
N LEU A 231 4.52 13.77 -9.08
CA LEU A 231 3.78 14.97 -9.49
C LEU A 231 3.39 15.87 -8.33
N LEU A 232 3.36 15.31 -7.11
CA LEU A 232 2.93 16.01 -5.92
C LEU A 232 4.09 16.21 -4.94
N ALA A 233 4.04 17.34 -4.22
CA ALA A 233 4.90 17.50 -3.05
C ALA A 233 4.58 16.39 -2.02
N PHE A 234 5.59 15.93 -1.31
CA PHE A 234 5.49 14.79 -0.37
C PHE A 234 4.35 14.97 0.66
N SER A 235 4.19 16.20 1.18
CA SER A 235 3.11 16.54 2.11
C SER A 235 1.70 16.36 1.52
N VAL A 236 1.51 16.75 0.26
CA VAL A 236 0.23 16.60 -0.43
C VAL A 236 -0.05 15.12 -0.77
N PHE A 237 0.99 14.40 -1.18
CA PHE A 237 0.90 12.95 -1.42
C PHE A 237 0.53 12.19 -0.14
N GLY A 238 1.20 12.49 0.98
CA GLY A 238 0.89 11.90 2.29
C GLY A 238 -0.53 12.18 2.77
N LEU A 239 -1.09 13.39 2.48
CA LEU A 239 -2.48 13.70 2.76
C LEU A 239 -3.47 12.87 1.96
N LEU A 240 -3.19 12.72 0.67
CA LEU A 240 -4.08 11.99 -0.23
C LEU A 240 -4.02 10.49 0.02
N SER A 241 -2.96 9.98 0.65
CA SER A 241 -2.86 8.57 1.04
C SER A 241 -3.91 8.16 2.10
N TYR A 242 -4.50 9.12 2.84
CA TYR A 242 -5.60 8.82 3.74
C TYR A 242 -6.94 8.48 3.06
N VAL A 243 -7.08 8.77 1.77
CA VAL A 243 -8.28 8.38 1.00
C VAL A 243 -8.40 6.85 0.93
N GLU A 244 -7.28 6.15 0.79
CA GLU A 244 -7.26 4.69 0.67
C GLU A 244 -7.86 3.98 1.89
N PRO A 245 -7.37 4.17 3.14
CA PRO A 245 -7.92 3.49 4.30
C PRO A 245 -9.39 3.83 4.58
N VAL A 246 -9.84 5.05 4.26
CA VAL A 246 -11.27 5.39 4.37
C VAL A 246 -12.11 4.53 3.42
N LEU A 247 -11.65 4.37 2.18
CA LEU A 247 -12.32 3.52 1.20
C LEU A 247 -12.26 2.04 1.59
N LEU A 248 -11.14 1.57 2.18
CA LEU A 248 -11.00 0.18 2.64
C LEU A 248 -11.98 -0.15 3.79
N VAL A 249 -12.19 0.77 4.74
CA VAL A 249 -13.25 0.62 5.76
C VAL A 249 -14.62 0.50 5.09
N GLY A 250 -14.91 1.35 4.09
CA GLY A 250 -16.14 1.25 3.33
C GLY A 250 -16.32 -0.13 2.67
N VAL A 251 -15.23 -0.69 2.11
CA VAL A 251 -15.25 -2.04 1.52
C VAL A 251 -15.42 -3.11 2.61
N ALA A 252 -14.76 -2.99 3.77
CA ALA A 252 -14.93 -3.92 4.89
C ALA A 252 -16.40 -4.02 5.32
N LEU A 253 -17.06 -2.87 5.48
CA LEU A 253 -18.49 -2.81 5.81
C LEU A 253 -19.36 -3.44 4.71
N LEU A 254 -19.04 -3.23 3.43
CA LEU A 254 -19.74 -3.86 2.30
C LEU A 254 -19.54 -5.37 2.27
N LEU A 255 -18.41 -5.89 2.77
CA LEU A 255 -18.13 -7.32 2.89
C LEU A 255 -18.80 -7.95 4.12
N GLY A 256 -19.52 -7.15 4.93
CA GLY A 256 -20.28 -7.62 6.08
C GLY A 256 -19.51 -7.56 7.40
N GLU A 257 -18.31 -6.99 7.42
CA GLU A 257 -17.62 -6.70 8.68
C GLU A 257 -18.35 -5.56 9.41
N SER A 258 -18.33 -5.54 10.74
CA SER A 258 -18.99 -4.52 11.55
C SER A 258 -18.04 -4.01 12.62
N ILE A 259 -18.06 -2.70 12.84
CA ILE A 259 -17.32 -2.07 13.94
C ILE A 259 -18.15 -2.24 15.21
N SER A 260 -17.64 -2.99 16.18
CA SER A 260 -18.28 -3.18 17.48
C SER A 260 -18.29 -1.89 18.30
N ARG A 261 -19.17 -1.80 19.30
CA ARG A 261 -19.26 -0.60 20.17
C ARG A 261 -17.93 -0.29 20.87
N ASP A 262 -17.22 -1.31 21.27
CA ASP A 262 -15.94 -1.17 21.99
C ASP A 262 -14.78 -0.74 21.06
N GLU A 263 -14.88 -1.03 19.78
CA GLU A 263 -13.88 -0.62 18.77
C GLU A 263 -13.98 0.87 18.40
N TRP A 264 -15.12 1.53 18.65
CA TRP A 264 -15.25 2.94 18.40
C TRP A 264 -14.25 3.79 19.18
N LEU A 265 -13.88 3.38 20.40
CA LEU A 265 -12.83 4.04 21.19
C LEU A 265 -11.44 3.92 20.57
N THR A 266 -11.21 2.95 19.70
CA THR A 266 -10.00 2.81 18.89
C THR A 266 -10.08 3.66 17.62
N TYR A 267 -11.17 3.53 16.84
CA TYR A 267 -11.28 4.18 15.53
C TYR A 267 -11.47 5.70 15.62
N LEU A 268 -12.27 6.21 16.55
CA LEU A 268 -12.56 7.65 16.66
C LEU A 268 -11.30 8.49 16.92
N PRO A 269 -10.41 8.19 17.89
CA PRO A 269 -9.19 8.95 18.09
C PRO A 269 -8.24 8.87 16.88
N ILE A 270 -8.18 7.72 16.20
CA ILE A 270 -7.35 7.54 15.01
C ILE A 270 -7.88 8.39 13.86
N TRP A 271 -9.19 8.38 13.61
CA TRP A 271 -9.81 9.24 12.60
C TRP A 271 -9.63 10.72 12.92
N LEU A 272 -9.68 11.11 14.21
CA LEU A 272 -9.36 12.47 14.63
C LEU A 272 -7.91 12.82 14.30
N ALA A 273 -6.97 11.93 14.56
CA ALA A 273 -5.56 12.10 14.20
C ALA A 273 -5.40 12.31 12.67
N VAL A 274 -6.10 11.51 11.87
CA VAL A 274 -6.15 11.65 10.40
C VAL A 274 -6.69 13.02 10.00
N MET A 275 -7.81 13.47 10.57
CA MET A 275 -8.39 14.77 10.26
C MET A 275 -7.44 15.93 10.60
N VAL A 276 -6.72 15.84 11.72
CA VAL A 276 -5.70 16.84 12.11
C VAL A 276 -4.58 16.92 11.07
N LEU A 277 -4.07 15.76 10.62
CA LEU A 277 -3.01 15.71 9.61
C LEU A 277 -3.47 16.18 8.23
N VAL A 278 -4.69 15.82 7.83
CA VAL A 278 -5.33 16.32 6.60
C VAL A 278 -5.48 17.84 6.65
N GLY A 279 -5.93 18.38 7.79
CA GLY A 279 -6.06 19.82 7.99
C GLY A 279 -4.72 20.57 7.92
N GLU A 280 -3.64 19.98 8.46
CA GLU A 280 -2.29 20.55 8.36
C GLU A 280 -1.82 20.65 6.91
N GLY A 281 -1.94 19.57 6.17
CA GLY A 281 -1.49 19.56 4.80
C GLY A 281 -2.32 20.46 3.91
N ALA A 282 -3.65 20.55 4.12
CA ALA A 282 -4.48 21.51 3.41
C ALA A 282 -4.01 22.95 3.64
N LYS A 283 -3.65 23.31 4.88
CA LYS A 283 -3.04 24.61 5.20
C LYS A 283 -1.73 24.86 4.44
N HIS A 284 -0.84 23.85 4.37
CA HIS A 284 0.41 23.95 3.63
C HIS A 284 0.19 24.17 2.13
N VAL A 285 -0.76 23.45 1.53
CA VAL A 285 -1.12 23.62 0.12
C VAL A 285 -1.68 25.00 -0.16
N LEU A 286 -2.56 25.50 0.69
CA LEU A 286 -3.16 26.83 0.55
C LEU A 286 -2.11 27.94 0.73
N ALA A 287 -1.18 27.79 1.68
CA ALA A 287 -0.08 28.73 1.89
C ALA A 287 0.89 28.78 0.70
N GLN A 288 1.21 27.63 0.09
CA GLN A 288 2.03 27.60 -1.14
C GLN A 288 1.31 28.26 -2.32
N ARG A 289 -0.01 28.06 -2.46
CA ARG A 289 -0.79 28.74 -3.51
C ARG A 289 -0.70 30.27 -3.39
N ARG A 290 -0.86 30.80 -2.16
CA ARG A 290 -0.76 32.27 -1.91
C ARG A 290 0.62 32.82 -2.23
N ARG A 291 1.70 32.05 -2.00
CA ARG A 291 3.07 32.47 -2.35
C ARG A 291 3.36 32.45 -3.86
N ASN A 292 2.71 31.60 -4.63
CA ASN A 292 2.91 31.52 -6.08
C ASN A 292 1.96 32.41 -6.87
N SER A 293 1.04 33.13 -6.22
CA SER A 293 0.08 34.07 -6.84
C SER A 293 0.45 35.55 -6.58
N VAL A 294 1.59 35.79 -5.88
CA VAL A 294 2.28 37.07 -5.73
C VAL A 294 3.61 37.04 -6.51
#